data_effbfe11f12b090729698f61b14fc492
#
_entry.id   effbfe11f12b090729698f61b14fc492
#
_cell.length_a   1.000
_cell.length_b   1.000
_cell.length_c   1.000
_cell.angle_alpha   90.00
_cell.angle_beta   90.00
_cell.angle_gamma   90.00
#
_symmetry.space_group_name_H-M   'P 1'
#
loop_
_entity.id
_entity.type
_entity.pdbx_description
1 polymer ?
#
loop_
_entity_poly.entity_id
_entity_poly.type
_entity_poly.pdbx_seq_one_letter_code
_entity_poly.pdbx_strand_id
1 'polypeptide(L)'
;LRFDAEQRPREDFVLNQAAFQGANVLVCDENFGCGSSREAAVYAMVDFGIKSILAPSFGDIFYNNCLKNGVLPIVLPATTLKALRLELTQAAAKKIPAKNTPASEHHDGLNITIDLKGCTVACDYFKQPLHFEIDTFWQECLMKGVDEIALTLGYSDQIQQYEQKARENQPWLAP
;
A
#
# COMPACT_ATOMS: atom_id res chain seq x y z
N LEU A 1 -12.02 -2.10 -17.41
CA LEU A 1 -11.80 -3.39 -16.76
C LEU A 1 -10.46 -3.98 -17.20
N ARG A 2 -9.78 -4.70 -16.31
CA ARG A 2 -8.46 -5.32 -16.57
C ARG A 2 -8.54 -6.47 -17.59
N PHE A 3 -9.67 -7.16 -17.62
CA PHE A 3 -9.94 -8.29 -18.48
C PHE A 3 -11.13 -8.00 -19.41
N ASP A 4 -11.15 -8.63 -20.58
CA ASP A 4 -12.29 -8.62 -21.50
C ASP A 4 -13.39 -9.59 -21.04
N ALA A 5 -14.45 -9.75 -21.86
CA ALA A 5 -15.56 -10.64 -21.55
C ALA A 5 -15.15 -12.12 -21.53
N GLU A 6 -14.08 -12.48 -22.25
CA GLU A 6 -13.50 -13.83 -22.33
C GLU A 6 -12.39 -14.05 -21.30
N GLN A 7 -12.24 -13.16 -20.29
CA GLN A 7 -11.23 -13.22 -19.24
C GLN A 7 -9.78 -13.07 -19.74
N ARG A 8 -9.57 -12.52 -20.93
CA ARG A 8 -8.22 -12.23 -21.44
C ARG A 8 -7.74 -10.87 -20.97
N PRO A 9 -6.46 -10.70 -20.59
CA PRO A 9 -5.91 -9.41 -20.20
C PRO A 9 -6.05 -8.40 -21.35
N ARG A 10 -6.59 -7.23 -21.05
CA ARG A 10 -6.70 -6.13 -22.02
C ARG A 10 -5.35 -5.41 -22.14
N GLU A 11 -4.81 -5.29 -23.35
CA GLU A 11 -3.53 -4.63 -23.62
C GLU A 11 -3.56 -3.12 -23.37
N ASP A 12 -4.75 -2.48 -23.52
CA ASP A 12 -4.95 -1.06 -23.27
C ASP A 12 -5.07 -0.71 -21.77
N PHE A 13 -5.20 -1.70 -20.90
CA PHE A 13 -5.24 -1.47 -19.47
C PHE A 13 -3.81 -1.26 -18.93
N VAL A 14 -3.57 -0.10 -18.31
CA VAL A 14 -2.22 0.36 -17.94
C VAL A 14 -1.41 -0.67 -17.13
N LEU A 15 -2.02 -1.34 -16.17
CA LEU A 15 -1.34 -2.32 -15.33
C LEU A 15 -1.07 -3.68 -16.04
N ASN A 16 -1.61 -3.89 -17.24
CA ASN A 16 -1.28 -5.05 -18.06
C ASN A 16 -0.10 -4.78 -19.01
N GLN A 17 0.29 -3.52 -19.15
CA GLN A 17 1.43 -3.15 -20.00
C GLN A 17 2.75 -3.60 -19.39
N ALA A 18 3.67 -4.08 -20.24
CA ALA A 18 4.96 -4.62 -19.81
C ALA A 18 5.78 -3.65 -18.94
N ALA A 19 5.67 -2.34 -19.18
CA ALA A 19 6.39 -1.30 -18.43
C ALA A 19 5.97 -1.24 -16.94
N PHE A 20 4.78 -1.74 -16.59
CA PHE A 20 4.23 -1.69 -15.23
C PHE A 20 4.09 -3.07 -14.57
N GLN A 21 4.54 -4.12 -15.25
CA GLN A 21 4.56 -5.46 -14.65
C GLN A 21 5.52 -5.50 -13.46
N GLY A 22 5.03 -6.06 -12.34
CA GLY A 22 5.81 -6.13 -11.09
C GLY A 22 5.83 -4.82 -10.29
N ALA A 23 5.09 -3.77 -10.73
CA ALA A 23 4.94 -2.56 -9.94
C ALA A 23 4.26 -2.87 -8.60
N ASN A 24 4.88 -2.44 -7.52
CA ASN A 24 4.39 -2.62 -6.15
C ASN A 24 4.12 -1.29 -5.43
N VAL A 25 4.40 -0.16 -6.09
CA VAL A 25 4.10 1.20 -5.62
C VAL A 25 3.24 1.92 -6.64
N LEU A 26 2.13 2.52 -6.19
CA LEU A 26 1.30 3.41 -6.99
C LEU A 26 1.57 4.87 -6.61
N VAL A 27 1.65 5.75 -7.61
CA VAL A 27 1.71 7.20 -7.41
C VAL A 27 0.45 7.82 -8.00
N CYS A 28 -0.40 8.33 -7.12
CA CYS A 28 -1.77 8.74 -7.43
C CYS A 28 -1.99 10.25 -7.29
N ASP A 29 -3.17 10.69 -7.66
CA ASP A 29 -3.65 12.07 -7.48
C ASP A 29 -4.45 12.22 -6.18
N GLU A 30 -4.92 13.44 -5.94
CA GLU A 30 -5.73 13.80 -4.78
C GLU A 30 -6.99 12.95 -4.64
N ASN A 31 -7.45 12.78 -3.40
CA ASN A 31 -8.67 12.04 -3.06
C ASN A 31 -8.66 10.58 -3.56
N PHE A 32 -7.50 9.94 -3.54
CA PHE A 32 -7.41 8.56 -3.97
C PHE A 32 -8.25 7.63 -3.07
N GLY A 33 -9.02 6.75 -3.69
CA GLY A 33 -9.95 5.87 -2.98
C GLY A 33 -11.25 6.54 -2.52
N CYS A 34 -11.49 7.82 -2.85
CA CYS A 34 -12.78 8.50 -2.65
C CYS A 34 -13.79 8.02 -3.70
N GLY A 35 -14.47 6.95 -3.39
CA GLY A 35 -15.48 6.37 -4.26
C GLY A 35 -16.42 5.52 -3.43
N SER A 36 -16.66 4.31 -3.87
CA SER A 36 -17.36 3.33 -3.05
C SER A 36 -16.45 2.90 -1.90
N SER A 37 -16.90 3.07 -0.67
CA SER A 37 -16.19 2.69 0.56
C SER A 37 -16.13 1.17 0.76
N ARG A 38 -15.70 0.45 -0.27
CA ARG A 38 -15.62 -1.02 -0.24
C ARG A 38 -14.17 -1.46 -0.07
N GLU A 39 -13.97 -2.30 0.89
CA GLU A 39 -12.68 -2.97 1.16
C GLU A 39 -12.16 -3.76 -0.05
N ALA A 40 -13.08 -4.26 -0.90
CA ALA A 40 -12.75 -4.92 -2.16
C ALA A 40 -11.85 -4.09 -3.10
N ALA A 41 -11.88 -2.76 -2.99
CA ALA A 41 -10.95 -1.90 -3.73
C ALA A 41 -9.50 -2.11 -3.30
N VAL A 42 -9.26 -2.31 -1.99
CA VAL A 42 -7.93 -2.61 -1.45
C VAL A 42 -7.51 -4.04 -1.81
N TYR A 43 -8.43 -5.01 -1.73
CA TYR A 43 -8.14 -6.40 -2.15
C TYR A 43 -7.63 -6.46 -3.59
N ALA A 44 -8.25 -5.70 -4.50
CA ALA A 44 -7.77 -5.62 -5.88
C ALA A 44 -6.33 -5.08 -6.01
N MET A 45 -5.92 -4.17 -5.13
CA MET A 45 -4.54 -3.66 -5.08
C MET A 45 -3.58 -4.71 -4.53
N VAL A 46 -3.96 -5.39 -3.44
CA VAL A 46 -3.18 -6.48 -2.83
C VAL A 46 -2.99 -7.63 -3.81
N ASP A 47 -4.06 -8.06 -4.49
CA ASP A 47 -4.03 -9.14 -5.50
C ASP A 47 -3.14 -8.79 -6.70
N PHE A 48 -3.05 -7.51 -7.06
CA PHE A 48 -2.13 -7.05 -8.09
C PHE A 48 -0.67 -7.06 -7.60
N GLY A 49 -0.41 -7.03 -6.31
CA GLY A 49 0.91 -6.96 -5.69
C GLY A 49 1.33 -5.57 -5.21
N ILE A 50 0.39 -4.61 -5.15
CA ILE A 50 0.66 -3.27 -4.62
C ILE A 50 0.93 -3.36 -3.12
N LYS A 51 2.03 -2.77 -2.68
CA LYS A 51 2.48 -2.71 -1.29
C LYS A 51 2.35 -1.31 -0.69
N SER A 52 2.44 -0.28 -1.51
CA SER A 52 2.34 1.11 -1.06
C SER A 52 1.66 1.99 -2.11
N ILE A 53 0.98 3.01 -1.63
CA ILE A 53 0.28 4.00 -2.46
C ILE A 53 0.68 5.40 -1.97
N LEU A 54 1.22 6.21 -2.86
CA LEU A 54 1.60 7.59 -2.61
C LEU A 54 0.55 8.50 -3.22
N ALA A 55 -0.10 9.34 -2.41
CA ALA A 55 -1.10 10.30 -2.88
C ALA A 55 -1.07 11.58 -2.02
N PRO A 56 -1.54 12.73 -2.55
CA PRO A 56 -1.67 13.96 -1.75
C PRO A 56 -2.75 13.85 -0.68
N SER A 57 -3.79 13.05 -0.94
CA SER A 57 -4.87 12.75 0.00
C SER A 57 -5.58 11.45 -0.38
N PHE A 58 -6.27 10.88 0.60
CA PHE A 58 -7.03 9.64 0.46
C PHE A 58 -8.46 9.82 0.97
N GLY A 59 -9.36 8.96 0.52
CA GLY A 59 -10.62 8.76 1.23
C GLY A 59 -10.37 8.05 2.57
N ASP A 60 -10.94 8.56 3.67
CA ASP A 60 -10.66 8.08 5.03
C ASP A 60 -10.86 6.57 5.20
N ILE A 61 -11.98 6.04 4.66
CA ILE A 61 -12.28 4.61 4.76
C ILE A 61 -11.26 3.79 3.93
N PHE A 62 -10.89 4.28 2.75
CA PHE A 62 -9.90 3.60 1.92
C PHE A 62 -8.52 3.58 2.59
N TYR A 63 -8.09 4.70 3.19
CA TYR A 63 -6.85 4.81 3.95
C TYR A 63 -6.77 3.76 5.06
N ASN A 64 -7.82 3.68 5.89
CA ASN A 64 -7.87 2.71 6.98
C ASN A 64 -7.91 1.26 6.47
N ASN A 65 -8.65 0.99 5.39
CA ASN A 65 -8.68 -0.34 4.79
C ASN A 65 -7.31 -0.74 4.20
N CYS A 66 -6.54 0.20 3.64
CA CYS A 66 -5.17 -0.07 3.21
C CYS A 66 -4.32 -0.59 4.37
N LEU A 67 -4.30 0.12 5.50
CA LEU A 67 -3.52 -0.25 6.69
C LEU A 67 -3.91 -1.64 7.22
N LYS A 68 -5.22 -1.92 7.30
CA LYS A 68 -5.75 -3.22 7.74
C LYS A 68 -5.36 -4.39 6.84
N ASN A 69 -5.14 -4.12 5.56
CA ASN A 69 -4.81 -5.13 4.55
C ASN A 69 -3.31 -5.14 4.18
N GLY A 70 -2.46 -4.51 4.98
CA GLY A 70 -1.01 -4.54 4.78
C GLY A 70 -0.50 -3.70 3.60
N VAL A 71 -1.31 -2.76 3.12
CA VAL A 71 -0.90 -1.75 2.12
C VAL A 71 -0.58 -0.45 2.86
N LEU A 72 0.57 0.14 2.58
CA LEU A 72 1.02 1.39 3.20
C LEU A 72 0.56 2.61 2.38
N PRO A 73 -0.46 3.37 2.81
CA PRO A 73 -0.82 4.64 2.20
C PRO A 73 0.08 5.76 2.74
N ILE A 74 0.74 6.49 1.85
CA ILE A 74 1.66 7.57 2.18
C ILE A 74 1.14 8.88 1.63
N VAL A 75 0.98 9.87 2.50
CA VAL A 75 0.60 11.23 2.12
C VAL A 75 1.87 12.05 1.86
N LEU A 76 1.97 12.60 0.66
CA LEU A 76 3.07 13.48 0.26
C LEU A 76 2.52 14.72 -0.46
N PRO A 77 3.27 15.86 -0.50
CA PRO A 77 2.80 17.07 -1.16
C PRO A 77 2.43 16.86 -2.64
N ALA A 78 1.30 17.43 -3.07
CA ALA A 78 0.79 17.30 -4.45
C ALA A 78 1.80 17.74 -5.50
N THR A 79 2.55 18.81 -5.25
CA THR A 79 3.60 19.30 -6.15
C THR A 79 4.71 18.29 -6.38
N THR A 80 5.13 17.62 -5.32
CA THR A 80 6.17 16.56 -5.35
C THR A 80 5.68 15.34 -6.14
N LEU A 81 4.46 14.87 -5.86
CA LEU A 81 3.91 13.71 -6.54
C LEU A 81 3.60 13.98 -8.03
N LYS A 82 3.17 15.20 -8.35
CA LYS A 82 2.97 15.61 -9.75
C LYS A 82 4.28 15.56 -10.54
N ALA A 83 5.37 16.06 -9.95
CA ALA A 83 6.69 16.03 -10.57
C ALA A 83 7.18 14.57 -10.72
N LEU A 84 7.04 13.76 -9.67
CA LEU A 84 7.41 12.34 -9.69
C LEU A 84 6.65 11.57 -10.78
N ARG A 85 5.33 11.78 -10.90
CA ARG A 85 4.53 11.12 -11.96
C ARG A 85 4.99 11.49 -13.36
N LEU A 86 5.37 12.74 -13.57
CA LEU A 86 5.90 13.19 -14.87
C LEU A 86 7.18 12.42 -15.23
N GLU A 87 8.11 12.30 -14.28
CA GLU A 87 9.35 11.55 -14.47
C GLU A 87 9.11 10.06 -14.71
N LEU A 88 8.21 9.44 -13.91
CA LEU A 88 7.82 8.05 -14.09
C LEU A 88 7.21 7.80 -15.49
N THR A 89 6.36 8.71 -15.96
CA THR A 89 5.75 8.60 -17.29
C THR A 89 6.79 8.73 -18.40
N GLN A 90 7.73 9.64 -18.25
CA GLN A 90 8.83 9.82 -19.23
C GLN A 90 9.78 8.61 -19.23
N ALA A 91 10.10 8.07 -18.06
CA ALA A 91 10.92 6.86 -17.93
C ALA A 91 10.21 5.64 -18.56
N ALA A 92 8.91 5.47 -18.30
CA ALA A 92 8.12 4.41 -18.91
C ALA A 92 8.05 4.54 -20.45
N ALA A 93 7.90 5.75 -20.98
CA ALA A 93 7.89 6.00 -22.43
C ALA A 93 9.23 5.63 -23.10
N LYS A 94 10.35 5.83 -22.41
CA LYS A 94 11.69 5.45 -22.91
C LYS A 94 11.91 3.93 -22.89
N LYS A 95 11.14 3.18 -22.12
CA LYS A 95 11.26 1.73 -21.90
C LYS A 95 10.36 0.88 -22.78
N ILE A 96 9.62 1.45 -23.73
CA ILE A 96 8.85 0.63 -24.69
C ILE A 96 9.87 -0.14 -25.53
N PRO A 97 10.15 -1.43 -25.28
CA PRO A 97 11.14 -2.17 -26.02
C PRO A 97 10.64 -2.42 -27.44
N ALA A 98 11.54 -2.35 -28.39
CA ALA A 98 11.34 -3.01 -29.67
C ALA A 98 10.95 -4.48 -29.39
N LYS A 99 9.99 -5.01 -30.14
CA LYS A 99 9.22 -6.27 -29.98
C LYS A 99 9.93 -7.58 -29.56
N ASN A 100 11.22 -7.62 -29.24
CA ASN A 100 12.00 -8.86 -29.10
C ASN A 100 12.99 -8.90 -27.92
N THR A 101 12.78 -8.21 -26.81
CA THR A 101 13.70 -8.27 -25.67
C THR A 101 13.10 -9.12 -24.54
N PRO A 102 13.81 -10.14 -24.01
CA PRO A 102 13.29 -11.00 -22.94
C PRO A 102 13.10 -10.21 -21.62
N ALA A 103 12.03 -10.52 -20.90
CA ALA A 103 11.54 -9.82 -19.71
C ALA A 103 12.49 -9.87 -18.48
N SER A 104 13.61 -10.58 -18.54
CA SER A 104 14.49 -10.83 -17.38
C SER A 104 15.56 -9.75 -17.11
N GLU A 105 15.69 -8.71 -17.93
CA GLU A 105 16.79 -7.74 -17.82
C GLU A 105 16.33 -6.28 -17.55
N HIS A 106 15.07 -6.05 -17.18
CA HIS A 106 14.52 -4.69 -17.09
C HIS A 106 14.26 -4.23 -15.65
N HIS A 107 15.31 -4.00 -14.88
CA HIS A 107 15.23 -3.30 -13.59
C HIS A 107 15.70 -1.83 -13.62
N ASP A 108 15.83 -1.22 -14.81
CA ASP A 108 16.18 0.20 -14.95
C ASP A 108 14.97 1.14 -14.88
N GLY A 109 13.99 0.88 -14.03
CA GLY A 109 12.92 1.79 -13.67
C GLY A 109 13.36 2.71 -12.54
N LEU A 110 12.67 3.85 -12.37
CA LEU A 110 12.79 4.65 -11.17
C LEU A 110 12.46 3.77 -9.97
N ASN A 111 13.48 3.48 -9.15
CA ASN A 111 13.29 2.73 -7.93
C ASN A 111 12.79 3.69 -6.84
N ILE A 112 11.70 3.33 -6.19
CA ILE A 112 11.19 4.01 -5.02
C ILE A 112 11.51 3.13 -3.81
N THR A 113 12.32 3.64 -2.90
CA THR A 113 12.65 2.96 -1.65
C THR A 113 11.83 3.58 -0.52
N ILE A 114 11.10 2.75 0.20
CA ILE A 114 10.29 3.16 1.33
C ILE A 114 10.86 2.51 2.59
N ASP A 115 11.34 3.34 3.52
CA ASP A 115 11.77 2.90 4.84
C ASP A 115 10.64 3.20 5.84
N LEU A 116 9.91 2.15 6.21
CA LEU A 116 8.81 2.26 7.16
C LEU A 116 9.30 2.57 8.58
N LYS A 117 10.51 2.12 8.96
CA LYS A 117 11.07 2.39 10.28
C LYS A 117 11.49 3.85 10.41
N GLY A 118 12.15 4.38 9.39
CA GLY A 118 12.57 5.78 9.33
C GLY A 118 11.49 6.73 8.82
N CYS A 119 10.32 6.22 8.42
CA CYS A 119 9.23 6.97 7.80
C CYS A 119 9.71 7.85 6.64
N THR A 120 10.49 7.25 5.72
CA THR A 120 11.05 7.99 4.58
C THR A 120 10.76 7.33 3.25
N VAL A 121 10.61 8.16 2.22
CA VAL A 121 10.52 7.76 0.82
C VAL A 121 11.69 8.36 0.06
N ALA A 122 12.48 7.54 -0.58
CA ALA A 122 13.60 7.95 -1.42
C ALA A 122 13.42 7.41 -2.85
N CYS A 123 13.85 8.17 -3.83
CA CYS A 123 14.02 7.70 -5.21
C CYS A 123 15.11 8.55 -5.88
N ASP A 124 15.58 8.10 -7.05
CA ASP A 124 16.65 8.79 -7.79
C ASP A 124 16.28 10.21 -8.22
N TYR A 125 14.98 10.52 -8.27
CA TYR A 125 14.47 11.85 -8.59
C TYR A 125 14.56 12.83 -7.39
N PHE A 126 14.48 12.35 -6.17
CA PHE A 126 14.51 13.21 -4.99
C PHE A 126 15.95 13.51 -4.57
N LYS A 127 16.29 14.79 -4.39
CA LYS A 127 17.61 15.18 -3.87
C LYS A 127 17.86 14.71 -2.45
N GLN A 128 16.79 14.54 -1.67
CA GLN A 128 16.79 14.07 -0.30
C GLN A 128 15.55 13.18 -0.06
N PRO A 129 15.64 12.19 0.84
CA PRO A 129 14.48 11.42 1.25
C PRO A 129 13.36 12.32 1.78
N LEU A 130 12.14 11.99 1.45
CA LEU A 130 10.94 12.69 1.93
C LEU A 130 10.42 11.98 3.16
N HIS A 131 10.09 12.72 4.19
CA HIS A 131 9.45 12.18 5.39
C HIS A 131 7.94 12.09 5.20
N PHE A 132 7.35 11.05 5.76
CA PHE A 132 5.90 10.89 5.87
C PHE A 132 5.52 10.55 7.31
N GLU A 133 4.25 10.75 7.65
CA GLU A 133 3.71 10.44 8.95
C GLU A 133 2.83 9.19 8.88
N ILE A 134 2.93 8.36 9.91
CA ILE A 134 2.08 7.20 10.12
C ILE A 134 1.86 7.04 11.62
N ASP A 135 0.67 6.63 12.03
CA ASP A 135 0.40 6.28 13.42
C ASP A 135 1.29 5.10 13.86
N THR A 136 1.84 5.19 15.09
CA THR A 136 2.79 4.21 15.62
C THR A 136 2.20 2.80 15.72
N PHE A 137 0.91 2.69 16.00
CA PHE A 137 0.22 1.41 16.04
C PHE A 137 0.23 0.72 14.66
N TRP A 138 -0.12 1.46 13.61
CA TRP A 138 -0.13 0.94 12.25
C TRP A 138 1.27 0.67 11.72
N GLN A 139 2.25 1.50 12.09
CA GLN A 139 3.66 1.24 11.77
C GLN A 139 4.11 -0.10 12.35
N GLU A 140 3.77 -0.36 13.61
CA GLU A 140 4.12 -1.62 14.28
C GLU A 140 3.41 -2.83 13.64
N CYS A 141 2.12 -2.73 13.35
CA CYS A 141 1.36 -3.77 12.64
C CYS A 141 1.98 -4.12 11.29
N LEU A 142 2.26 -3.11 10.46
CA LEU A 142 2.87 -3.31 9.15
C LEU A 142 4.29 -3.88 9.23
N MET A 143 5.11 -3.44 10.19
CA MET A 143 6.46 -3.97 10.40
C MET A 143 6.47 -5.43 10.84
N LYS A 144 5.51 -5.83 11.67
CA LYS A 144 5.36 -7.20 12.14
C LYS A 144 4.60 -8.10 11.17
N GLY A 145 3.90 -7.54 10.20
CA GLY A 145 3.03 -8.27 9.30
C GLY A 145 1.83 -8.91 10.02
N VAL A 146 1.31 -8.22 11.05
CA VAL A 146 0.18 -8.67 11.86
C VAL A 146 -1.01 -7.73 11.69
N ASP A 147 -2.20 -8.28 11.77
CA ASP A 147 -3.44 -7.51 11.88
C ASP A 147 -3.82 -7.20 13.34
N GLU A 148 -4.87 -6.42 13.53
CA GLU A 148 -5.37 -6.05 14.87
C GLU A 148 -5.74 -7.26 15.73
N ILE A 149 -6.21 -8.35 15.09
CA ILE A 149 -6.62 -9.59 15.79
C ILE A 149 -5.37 -10.34 16.25
N ALA A 150 -4.40 -10.54 15.37
CA ALA A 150 -3.16 -11.22 15.71
C ALA A 150 -2.37 -10.48 16.79
N LEU A 151 -2.39 -9.12 16.75
CA LEU A 151 -1.80 -8.32 17.82
C LEU A 151 -2.52 -8.53 19.15
N THR A 152 -3.84 -8.56 19.16
CA THR A 152 -4.65 -8.81 20.37
C THR A 152 -4.41 -10.21 20.92
N LEU A 153 -4.31 -11.22 20.05
CA LEU A 153 -3.99 -12.60 20.46
C LEU A 153 -2.61 -12.70 21.13
N GLY A 154 -1.68 -11.82 20.80
CA GLY A 154 -0.39 -11.72 21.51
C GLY A 154 -0.51 -11.35 23.00
N TYR A 155 -1.64 -10.80 23.42
CA TYR A 155 -1.95 -10.48 24.82
C TYR A 155 -2.84 -11.51 25.53
N SER A 156 -3.04 -12.70 24.95
CA SER A 156 -3.96 -13.73 25.49
C SER A 156 -3.74 -14.03 26.95
N ASP A 157 -2.49 -14.17 27.41
CA ASP A 157 -2.17 -14.45 28.82
C ASP A 157 -2.60 -13.31 29.75
N GLN A 158 -2.42 -12.06 29.33
CA GLN A 158 -2.83 -10.89 30.09
C GLN A 158 -4.37 -10.76 30.14
N ILE A 159 -5.02 -11.09 29.03
CA ILE A 159 -6.48 -11.10 28.95
C ILE A 159 -7.05 -12.16 29.90
N GLN A 160 -6.51 -13.39 29.90
CA GLN A 160 -6.93 -14.45 30.81
C GLN A 160 -6.73 -14.06 32.28
N GLN A 161 -5.59 -13.47 32.63
CA GLN A 161 -5.33 -12.98 33.98
C GLN A 161 -6.34 -11.91 34.41
N TYR A 162 -6.65 -10.99 33.51
CA TYR A 162 -7.66 -9.95 33.76
C TYR A 162 -9.05 -10.57 33.98
N GLU A 163 -9.47 -11.49 33.11
CA GLU A 163 -10.76 -12.16 33.20
C GLU A 163 -10.88 -12.95 34.52
N GLN A 164 -9.82 -13.65 34.92
CA GLN A 164 -9.83 -14.37 36.20
C GLN A 164 -10.01 -13.43 37.38
N LYS A 165 -9.25 -12.33 37.43
CA LYS A 165 -9.40 -11.31 38.46
C LYS A 165 -10.78 -10.65 38.45
N ALA A 166 -11.33 -10.40 37.28
CA ALA A 166 -12.66 -9.83 37.13
C ALA A 166 -13.74 -10.76 37.68
N ARG A 167 -13.66 -12.05 37.40
CA ARG A 167 -14.59 -13.09 37.95
C ARG A 167 -14.51 -13.19 39.48
N GLU A 168 -13.31 -13.09 40.05
CA GLU A 168 -13.12 -13.10 41.49
C GLU A 168 -13.68 -11.86 42.21
N ASN A 169 -13.42 -10.67 41.62
CA ASN A 169 -13.81 -9.39 42.23
C ASN A 169 -15.22 -8.91 41.89
N GLN A 170 -15.75 -9.38 40.75
CA GLN A 170 -17.04 -8.94 40.21
C GLN A 170 -17.84 -10.15 39.67
N PRO A 171 -18.20 -11.12 40.54
CA PRO A 171 -18.84 -12.37 40.11
C PRO A 171 -20.21 -12.14 39.43
N TRP A 172 -20.84 -10.98 39.64
CA TRP A 172 -22.11 -10.61 39.01
C TRP A 172 -21.98 -10.19 37.52
N LEU A 173 -20.76 -9.99 37.02
CA LEU A 173 -20.50 -9.70 35.61
C LEU A 173 -20.15 -10.97 34.81
N ALA A 174 -19.96 -12.11 35.46
CA ALA A 174 -19.74 -13.37 34.78
C ALA A 174 -21.06 -13.86 34.16
N PRO A 175 -21.06 -14.24 32.84
CA PRO A 175 -22.25 -14.82 32.22
C PRO A 175 -22.63 -16.18 32.83
#